data_80e61035eef3fc3ba2b363a4b95591fd
#
_entry.id   80e61035eef3fc3ba2b363a4b95591fd
#
_cell.length_a   1.000
_cell.length_b   1.000
_cell.length_c   1.000
_cell.angle_alpha   90.00
_cell.angle_beta   90.00
_cell.angle_gamma   90.00
#
_symmetry.space_group_name_H-M   'P 1'
#
loop_
_entity.id
_entity.type
_entity.pdbx_description
1 polymer ?
#
loop_
_entity_poly.entity_id
_entity_poly.type
_entity_poly.pdbx_seq_one_letter_code
_entity_poly.pdbx_strand_id
1 'polypeptide(L)'
;MKHCSLCWRKKELAYITVKEICAEAGVNRSTFYLHYETIGDLLSESIQYMNGQFVSHMQQDPAVFIARLRHCPLEELYLLTPQYLMPYLQYVQMHKYLFKAAIENGAALQVQEAYDALFRHVLSPILERFNIPEQERPYMTAFYVRGLMAIVTQWLEEDCARPIEQIIAVMQRCVGCSSAH
;
A
#
# COMPACT_ATOMS: atom_id res chain seq x y z
N MET A 1 7.05 -5.82 -18.26
CA MET A 1 6.31 -5.65 -16.99
C MET A 1 4.87 -5.15 -17.12
N LYS A 2 4.49 -4.35 -18.14
CA LYS A 2 3.08 -3.89 -18.32
C LYS A 2 2.05 -5.00 -18.59
N HIS A 3 2.45 -6.18 -19.04
CA HIS A 3 1.54 -7.28 -19.43
C HIS A 3 1.22 -8.26 -18.29
N CYS A 4 2.01 -8.30 -17.21
CA CYS A 4 1.79 -9.25 -16.12
C CYS A 4 0.52 -8.93 -15.28
N SER A 5 0.09 -7.67 -15.24
CA SER A 5 -1.11 -7.25 -14.51
C SER A 5 -2.42 -7.81 -15.07
N LEU A 6 -2.43 -8.32 -16.30
CA LEU A 6 -3.62 -8.89 -16.94
C LEU A 6 -3.91 -10.33 -16.50
N CYS A 7 -2.88 -11.13 -16.19
CA CYS A 7 -3.05 -12.49 -15.67
C CYS A 7 -3.72 -12.50 -14.30
N TRP A 8 -3.38 -11.54 -13.44
CA TRP A 8 -3.92 -11.40 -12.08
C TRP A 8 -5.40 -11.02 -12.03
N ARG A 9 -5.97 -10.58 -13.15
CA ARG A 9 -7.39 -10.17 -13.24
C ARG A 9 -8.37 -11.31 -13.41
N LYS A 10 -7.92 -12.50 -13.84
CA LYS A 10 -8.82 -13.54 -14.35
C LYS A 10 -8.92 -14.78 -13.46
N LYS A 11 -7.95 -15.00 -12.55
CA LYS A 11 -7.88 -16.20 -11.72
C LYS A 11 -7.25 -15.88 -10.37
N GLU A 12 -7.63 -16.63 -9.34
CA GLU A 12 -6.87 -16.68 -8.09
C GLU A 12 -5.44 -17.17 -8.36
N LEU A 13 -4.47 -16.62 -7.64
CA LEU A 13 -3.05 -16.92 -7.84
C LEU A 13 -2.74 -18.40 -7.80
N ALA A 14 -3.41 -19.15 -6.93
CA ALA A 14 -3.25 -20.61 -6.78
C ALA A 14 -3.46 -21.38 -8.10
N TYR A 15 -4.20 -20.82 -9.04
CA TYR A 15 -4.51 -21.44 -10.34
C TYR A 15 -3.76 -20.83 -11.52
N ILE A 16 -2.87 -19.86 -11.28
CA ILE A 16 -2.04 -19.24 -12.33
C ILE A 16 -0.80 -20.09 -12.54
N THR A 17 -0.53 -20.43 -13.79
CA THR A 17 0.65 -21.21 -14.18
C THR A 17 1.69 -20.35 -14.88
N VAL A 18 2.98 -20.75 -14.78
CA VAL A 18 4.07 -20.13 -15.54
C VAL A 18 3.79 -20.12 -17.04
N LYS A 19 3.08 -21.15 -17.55
CA LYS A 19 2.67 -21.22 -18.98
C LYS A 19 1.75 -20.06 -19.36
N GLU A 20 0.77 -19.77 -18.52
CA GLU A 20 -0.20 -18.67 -18.76
C GLU A 20 0.48 -17.30 -18.67
N ILE A 21 1.34 -17.10 -17.67
CA ILE A 21 2.13 -15.87 -17.52
C ILE A 21 3.00 -15.63 -18.75
N CYS A 22 3.73 -16.66 -19.22
CA CYS A 22 4.59 -16.56 -20.38
C CYS A 22 3.80 -16.30 -21.67
N ALA A 23 2.65 -16.95 -21.83
CA ALA A 23 1.78 -16.74 -22.99
C ALA A 23 1.25 -15.30 -23.05
N GLU A 24 0.82 -14.74 -21.91
CA GLU A 24 0.32 -13.37 -21.82
C GLU A 24 1.44 -12.33 -22.03
N ALA A 25 2.64 -12.62 -21.51
CA ALA A 25 3.81 -11.76 -21.67
C ALA A 25 4.49 -11.88 -23.03
N GLY A 26 4.11 -12.85 -23.88
CA GLY A 26 4.74 -13.10 -25.17
C GLY A 26 6.17 -13.63 -25.05
N VAL A 27 6.50 -14.31 -23.97
CA VAL A 27 7.83 -14.89 -23.69
C VAL A 27 7.77 -16.41 -23.56
N ASN A 28 8.93 -17.09 -23.65
CA ASN A 28 8.99 -18.52 -23.42
C ASN A 28 9.31 -18.83 -21.94
N ARG A 29 9.09 -20.08 -21.53
CA ARG A 29 9.34 -20.51 -20.15
C ARG A 29 10.80 -20.40 -19.72
N SER A 30 11.76 -20.61 -20.63
CA SER A 30 13.18 -20.47 -20.32
C SER A 30 13.50 -19.02 -19.95
N THR A 31 12.89 -18.04 -20.61
CA THR A 31 13.01 -16.63 -20.24
C THR A 31 12.47 -16.34 -18.84
N PHE A 32 11.34 -16.96 -18.47
CA PHE A 32 10.82 -16.84 -17.10
C PHE A 32 11.84 -17.35 -16.07
N TYR A 33 12.34 -18.59 -16.26
CA TYR A 33 13.26 -19.23 -15.31
C TYR A 33 14.69 -18.63 -15.29
N LEU A 34 15.04 -17.74 -16.23
CA LEU A 34 16.25 -16.94 -16.15
C LEU A 34 16.15 -15.83 -15.08
N HIS A 35 14.95 -15.40 -14.74
CA HIS A 35 14.71 -14.27 -13.84
C HIS A 35 14.03 -14.67 -12.53
N TYR A 36 13.20 -15.71 -12.53
CA TYR A 36 12.37 -16.11 -11.40
C TYR A 36 12.41 -17.63 -11.22
N GLU A 37 12.58 -18.06 -9.98
CA GLU A 37 12.46 -19.48 -9.64
C GLU A 37 10.99 -19.88 -9.51
N THR A 38 10.18 -18.98 -8.96
CA THR A 38 8.75 -19.20 -8.67
C THR A 38 7.88 -18.04 -9.16
N ILE A 39 6.57 -18.27 -9.20
CA ILE A 39 5.59 -17.20 -9.42
C ILE A 39 5.59 -16.21 -8.25
N GLY A 40 5.92 -16.68 -7.04
CA GLY A 40 6.06 -15.84 -5.85
C GLY A 40 7.15 -14.76 -6.00
N ASP A 41 8.29 -15.12 -6.63
CA ASP A 41 9.39 -14.16 -6.88
C ASP A 41 8.95 -13.06 -7.84
N LEU A 42 8.26 -13.43 -8.92
CA LEU A 42 7.67 -12.48 -9.86
C LEU A 42 6.63 -11.57 -9.16
N LEU A 43 5.80 -12.15 -8.28
CA LEU A 43 4.82 -11.40 -7.50
C LEU A 43 5.50 -10.38 -6.60
N SER A 44 6.52 -10.81 -5.86
CA SER A 44 7.29 -9.94 -4.96
C SER A 44 7.94 -8.77 -5.69
N GLU A 45 8.59 -9.03 -6.83
CA GLU A 45 9.17 -7.98 -7.67
C GLU A 45 8.10 -7.04 -8.24
N SER A 46 6.95 -7.59 -8.65
CA SER A 46 5.83 -6.79 -9.16
C SER A 46 5.29 -5.83 -8.10
N ILE A 47 5.20 -6.26 -6.84
CA ILE A 47 4.76 -5.45 -5.71
C ILE A 47 5.79 -4.36 -5.40
N GLN A 48 7.08 -4.71 -5.36
CA GLN A 48 8.15 -3.74 -5.14
C GLN A 48 8.17 -2.66 -6.23
N TYR A 49 8.03 -3.07 -7.49
CA TYR A 49 7.92 -2.14 -8.61
C TYR A 49 6.71 -1.22 -8.48
N MET A 50 5.54 -1.76 -8.15
CA MET A 50 4.33 -0.97 -7.95
C MET A 50 4.46 0.01 -6.79
N ASN A 51 5.02 -0.43 -5.66
CA ASN A 51 5.27 0.45 -4.53
C ASN A 51 6.23 1.59 -4.90
N GLY A 52 7.30 1.28 -5.66
CA GLY A 52 8.21 2.29 -6.19
C GLY A 52 7.51 3.29 -7.13
N GLN A 53 6.62 2.82 -8.01
CA GLN A 53 5.83 3.69 -8.89
C GLN A 53 4.83 4.54 -8.08
N PHE A 54 4.18 3.96 -7.07
CA PHE A 54 3.28 4.71 -6.20
C PHE A 54 4.02 5.80 -5.44
N VAL A 55 5.16 5.46 -4.81
CA VAL A 55 6.02 6.44 -4.11
C VAL A 55 6.49 7.53 -5.06
N SER A 56 6.93 7.19 -6.27
CA SER A 56 7.34 8.17 -7.27
C SER A 56 6.19 9.06 -7.77
N HIS A 57 4.98 8.53 -7.80
CA HIS A 57 3.77 9.27 -8.19
C HIS A 57 3.27 10.19 -7.06
N MET A 58 3.43 9.75 -5.80
CA MET A 58 3.14 10.59 -4.61
C MET A 58 4.22 11.66 -4.37
N GLN A 59 5.40 11.48 -4.91
CA GLN A 59 6.52 12.41 -4.82
C GLN A 59 6.35 13.59 -5.81
N GLN A 60 5.37 14.44 -5.53
CA GLN A 60 5.68 15.85 -5.63
C GLN A 60 6.79 16.11 -4.62
N ASP A 61 7.99 16.40 -5.07
CA ASP A 61 9.21 16.63 -4.30
C ASP A 61 9.10 16.28 -2.80
N PRO A 62 9.72 15.18 -2.30
CA PRO A 62 9.61 14.77 -0.89
C PRO A 62 9.99 15.87 0.08
N ALA A 63 10.92 16.77 -0.32
CA ALA A 63 11.34 17.90 0.49
C ALA A 63 10.21 18.93 0.64
N VAL A 64 9.46 19.21 -0.43
CA VAL A 64 8.30 20.12 -0.41
C VAL A 64 7.17 19.51 0.44
N PHE A 65 6.93 18.20 0.30
CA PHE A 65 5.93 17.49 1.09
C PHE A 65 6.27 17.51 2.59
N ILE A 66 7.50 17.18 2.97
CA ILE A 66 7.96 17.21 4.36
C ILE A 66 7.97 18.64 4.91
N ALA A 67 8.39 19.64 4.10
CA ALA A 67 8.33 21.03 4.49
C ALA A 67 6.88 21.49 4.76
N ARG A 68 5.93 21.07 3.92
CA ARG A 68 4.50 21.33 4.13
C ARG A 68 3.99 20.69 5.43
N LEU A 69 4.33 19.42 5.68
CA LEU A 69 3.98 18.73 6.93
C LEU A 69 4.54 19.45 8.17
N ARG A 70 5.70 20.09 8.05
CA ARG A 70 6.31 20.83 9.16
C ARG A 70 5.67 22.19 9.44
N HIS A 71 5.02 22.81 8.46
CA HIS A 71 4.55 24.20 8.55
C HIS A 71 3.03 24.37 8.44
N CYS A 72 2.27 23.35 7.99
CA CYS A 72 0.82 23.45 7.93
C CYS A 72 0.19 23.52 9.34
N PRO A 73 -1.03 24.06 9.50
CA PRO A 73 -1.77 24.01 10.76
C PRO A 73 -1.91 22.58 11.30
N LEU A 74 -1.88 22.39 12.63
CA LEU A 74 -2.05 21.07 13.25
C LEU A 74 -3.35 20.39 12.84
N GLU A 75 -4.38 21.18 12.59
CA GLU A 75 -5.70 20.75 12.13
C GLU A 75 -5.67 20.12 10.72
N GLU A 76 -4.69 20.48 9.90
CA GLU A 76 -4.46 19.92 8.56
C GLU A 76 -3.53 18.69 8.58
N LEU A 77 -2.89 18.42 9.70
CA LEU A 77 -1.95 17.30 9.87
C LEU A 77 -2.62 15.95 10.10
N TYR A 78 -3.93 15.86 9.96
CA TYR A 78 -4.58 14.56 10.00
C TYR A 78 -4.09 13.71 8.83
N LEU A 79 -3.29 12.69 9.15
CA LEU A 79 -2.79 11.63 8.22
C LEU A 79 -3.87 11.04 7.34
N LEU A 80 -5.11 11.20 7.75
CA LEU A 80 -6.29 10.65 7.16
C LEU A 80 -7.09 11.69 6.39
N THR A 81 -6.42 12.73 5.88
CA THR A 81 -7.10 13.65 4.97
C THR A 81 -7.41 12.93 3.66
N PRO A 82 -8.60 13.12 3.09
CA PRO A 82 -8.97 12.54 1.80
C PRO A 82 -7.94 12.81 0.71
N GLN A 83 -7.27 13.96 0.76
CA GLN A 83 -6.26 14.38 -0.20
C GLN A 83 -5.08 13.39 -0.32
N TYR A 84 -4.68 12.73 0.78
CA TYR A 84 -3.58 11.76 0.79
C TYR A 84 -4.07 10.31 0.64
N LEU A 85 -5.23 10.00 1.24
CA LEU A 85 -5.77 8.65 1.19
C LEU A 85 -6.43 8.32 -0.16
N MET A 86 -7.06 9.29 -0.81
CA MET A 86 -7.77 9.06 -2.07
C MET A 86 -6.86 8.50 -3.17
N PRO A 87 -5.70 9.12 -3.50
CA PRO A 87 -4.79 8.58 -4.52
C PRO A 87 -4.29 7.18 -4.17
N TYR A 88 -4.01 6.93 -2.88
CA TYR A 88 -3.56 5.64 -2.40
C TYR A 88 -4.63 4.56 -2.57
N LEU A 89 -5.86 4.82 -2.11
CA LEU A 89 -6.95 3.86 -2.22
C LEU A 89 -7.39 3.63 -3.66
N GLN A 90 -7.36 4.65 -4.52
CA GLN A 90 -7.55 4.50 -5.96
C GLN A 90 -6.50 3.56 -6.57
N TYR A 91 -5.25 3.72 -6.17
CA TYR A 91 -4.17 2.86 -6.63
C TYR A 91 -4.35 1.41 -6.17
N VAL A 92 -4.71 1.19 -4.90
CA VAL A 92 -5.03 -0.14 -4.36
C VAL A 92 -6.20 -0.77 -5.13
N GLN A 93 -7.27 -0.01 -5.37
CA GLN A 93 -8.44 -0.49 -6.09
C GLN A 93 -8.11 -0.86 -7.56
N MET A 94 -7.30 -0.04 -8.22
CA MET A 94 -6.86 -0.29 -9.59
C MET A 94 -6.04 -1.58 -9.70
N HIS A 95 -5.26 -1.90 -8.68
CA HIS A 95 -4.37 -3.07 -8.62
C HIS A 95 -4.84 -4.15 -7.64
N LYS A 96 -6.13 -4.17 -7.29
CA LYS A 96 -6.71 -5.01 -6.23
C LYS A 96 -6.34 -6.50 -6.32
N TYR A 97 -6.29 -7.05 -7.52
CA TYR A 97 -5.96 -8.47 -7.72
C TYR A 97 -4.52 -8.80 -7.34
N LEU A 98 -3.59 -7.88 -7.61
CA LEU A 98 -2.19 -8.05 -7.23
C LEU A 98 -2.02 -7.93 -5.72
N PHE A 99 -2.70 -6.97 -5.07
CA PHE A 99 -2.70 -6.83 -3.61
C PHE A 99 -3.31 -8.05 -2.92
N LYS A 100 -4.45 -8.57 -3.43
CA LYS A 100 -5.05 -9.83 -2.92
C LYS A 100 -4.06 -10.99 -3.03
N ALA A 101 -3.49 -11.19 -4.22
CA ALA A 101 -2.50 -12.23 -4.46
C ALA A 101 -1.29 -12.14 -3.51
N ALA A 102 -0.83 -10.93 -3.20
CA ALA A 102 0.25 -10.69 -2.25
C ALA A 102 -0.12 -11.11 -0.82
N ILE A 103 -1.33 -10.76 -0.38
CA ILE A 103 -1.84 -11.10 0.96
C ILE A 103 -1.99 -12.61 1.09
N GLU A 104 -2.57 -13.29 0.10
CA GLU A 104 -2.83 -14.73 0.11
C GLU A 104 -1.55 -15.58 0.09
N ASN A 105 -0.46 -15.08 -0.49
CA ASN A 105 0.77 -15.85 -0.70
C ASN A 105 1.92 -15.53 0.27
N GLY A 106 1.61 -14.90 1.40
CA GLY A 106 2.63 -14.60 2.41
C GLY A 106 3.60 -13.47 2.03
N ALA A 107 3.49 -12.91 0.81
CA ALA A 107 4.17 -11.67 0.43
C ALA A 107 3.60 -10.44 1.18
N ALA A 108 2.56 -10.64 1.98
CA ALA A 108 2.01 -9.65 2.87
C ALA A 108 3.08 -9.00 3.77
N LEU A 109 4.08 -9.78 4.22
CA LEU A 109 5.17 -9.25 5.04
C LEU A 109 6.03 -8.24 4.27
N GLN A 110 6.37 -8.52 3.01
CA GLN A 110 7.15 -7.61 2.17
C GLN A 110 6.37 -6.34 1.81
N VAL A 111 5.06 -6.49 1.56
CA VAL A 111 4.14 -5.35 1.39
C VAL A 111 4.12 -4.53 2.67
N GLN A 112 3.99 -5.17 3.83
CA GLN A 112 3.99 -4.53 5.13
C GLN A 112 5.28 -3.74 5.38
N GLU A 113 6.46 -4.33 5.14
CA GLU A 113 7.75 -3.68 5.31
C GLU A 113 7.92 -2.45 4.42
N ALA A 114 7.49 -2.53 3.16
CA ALA A 114 7.52 -1.41 2.24
C ALA A 114 6.61 -0.26 2.70
N TYR A 115 5.43 -0.58 3.23
CA TYR A 115 4.52 0.42 3.81
C TYR A 115 5.05 0.97 5.12
N ASP A 116 5.62 0.16 5.99
CA ASP A 116 6.25 0.60 7.24
C ASP A 116 7.37 1.62 6.97
N ALA A 117 8.15 1.42 5.91
CA ALA A 117 9.18 2.37 5.50
C ALA A 117 8.58 3.68 4.99
N LEU A 118 7.57 3.62 4.09
CA LEU A 118 6.89 4.79 3.55
C LEU A 118 6.21 5.61 4.65
N PHE A 119 5.42 4.94 5.49
CA PHE A 119 4.67 5.61 6.55
C PHE A 119 5.54 6.15 7.67
N ARG A 120 6.70 5.53 7.96
CA ARG A 120 7.67 6.11 8.92
C ARG A 120 8.14 7.50 8.50
N HIS A 121 8.43 7.70 7.23
CA HIS A 121 8.85 9.02 6.73
C HIS A 121 7.74 10.07 6.82
N VAL A 122 6.48 9.67 6.69
CA VAL A 122 5.32 10.57 6.77
C VAL A 122 4.87 10.79 8.22
N LEU A 123 4.78 9.71 9.01
CA LEU A 123 4.28 9.74 10.38
C LEU A 123 5.24 10.38 11.37
N SER A 124 6.55 10.17 11.21
CA SER A 124 7.53 10.66 12.16
C SER A 124 7.49 12.18 12.36
N PRO A 125 7.51 13.02 11.29
CA PRO A 125 7.37 14.48 11.46
C PRO A 125 6.02 14.89 12.03
N ILE A 126 4.96 14.16 11.77
CA ILE A 126 3.62 14.44 12.30
C ILE A 126 3.57 14.16 13.80
N LEU A 127 4.03 13.00 14.23
CA LEU A 127 4.09 12.63 15.65
C LEU A 127 5.00 13.58 16.44
N GLU A 128 6.08 14.07 15.82
CA GLU A 128 6.94 15.09 16.40
C GLU A 128 6.18 16.40 16.68
N ARG A 129 5.38 16.86 15.73
CA ARG A 129 4.58 18.09 15.90
C ARG A 129 3.46 17.95 16.93
N PHE A 130 2.95 16.74 17.15
CA PHE A 130 2.03 16.43 18.26
C PHE A 130 2.76 16.24 19.60
N ASN A 131 4.06 16.56 19.68
CA ASN A 131 4.89 16.41 20.87
C ASN A 131 4.92 14.98 21.44
N ILE A 132 4.74 13.98 20.58
CA ILE A 132 4.84 12.59 21.01
C ILE A 132 6.30 12.27 21.34
N PRO A 133 6.60 11.72 22.54
CA PRO A 133 7.95 11.34 22.93
C PRO A 133 8.58 10.40 21.88
N GLU A 134 9.87 10.60 21.59
CA GLU A 134 10.59 9.81 20.58
C GLU A 134 10.48 8.29 20.85
N GLN A 135 10.51 7.90 22.10
CA GLN A 135 10.42 6.50 22.52
C GLN A 135 9.05 5.87 22.23
N GLU A 136 7.99 6.65 22.14
CA GLU A 136 6.62 6.19 21.88
C GLU A 136 6.29 6.16 20.37
N ARG A 137 6.96 6.97 19.55
CA ARG A 137 6.70 7.10 18.12
C ARG A 137 6.72 5.76 17.35
N PRO A 138 7.66 4.83 17.60
CA PRO A 138 7.64 3.53 16.92
C PRO A 138 6.38 2.71 17.19
N TYR A 139 5.87 2.74 18.43
CA TYR A 139 4.65 2.00 18.79
C TYR A 139 3.42 2.61 18.15
N MET A 140 3.30 3.93 18.16
CA MET A 140 2.20 4.64 17.50
C MET A 140 2.23 4.44 15.99
N THR A 141 3.41 4.54 15.37
CA THR A 141 3.59 4.26 13.94
C THR A 141 3.12 2.84 13.60
N ALA A 142 3.56 1.84 14.37
CA ALA A 142 3.16 0.46 14.15
C ALA A 142 1.64 0.27 14.30
N PHE A 143 1.02 0.91 15.27
CA PHE A 143 -0.44 0.86 15.49
C PHE A 143 -1.20 1.46 14.31
N TYR A 144 -0.85 2.69 13.89
CA TYR A 144 -1.54 3.35 12.78
C TYR A 144 -1.36 2.62 11.46
N VAL A 145 -0.13 2.22 11.12
CA VAL A 145 0.13 1.52 9.85
C VAL A 145 -0.62 0.19 9.81
N ARG A 146 -0.55 -0.61 10.87
CA ARG A 146 -1.24 -1.91 10.92
C ARG A 146 -2.76 -1.77 10.93
N GLY A 147 -3.28 -0.78 11.66
CA GLY A 147 -4.71 -0.49 11.67
C GLY A 147 -5.23 -0.08 10.30
N LEU A 148 -4.54 0.83 9.62
CA LEU A 148 -4.90 1.25 8.27
C LEU A 148 -4.81 0.09 7.27
N MET A 149 -3.74 -0.72 7.36
CA MET A 149 -3.58 -1.90 6.49
C MET A 149 -4.66 -2.95 6.75
N ALA A 150 -5.09 -3.15 7.99
CA ALA A 150 -6.20 -4.06 8.29
C ALA A 150 -7.51 -3.63 7.61
N ILE A 151 -7.81 -2.32 7.60
CA ILE A 151 -8.99 -1.78 6.89
C ILE A 151 -8.87 -2.00 5.38
N VAL A 152 -7.68 -1.75 4.80
CA VAL A 152 -7.43 -1.97 3.37
C VAL A 152 -7.55 -3.46 3.01
N THR A 153 -7.01 -4.35 3.84
CA THR A 153 -7.12 -5.80 3.65
C THR A 153 -8.58 -6.25 3.65
N GLN A 154 -9.35 -5.81 4.63
CA GLN A 154 -10.79 -6.11 4.70
C GLN A 154 -11.53 -5.60 3.46
N TRP A 155 -11.22 -4.39 3.00
CA TRP A 155 -11.82 -3.84 1.79
C TRP A 155 -11.44 -4.63 0.53
N LEU A 156 -10.20 -5.10 0.43
CA LEU A 156 -9.74 -5.98 -0.64
C LEU A 156 -10.46 -7.34 -0.61
N GLU A 157 -10.67 -7.94 0.56
CA GLU A 157 -11.43 -9.18 0.73
C GLU A 157 -12.88 -9.03 0.25
N GLU A 158 -13.48 -7.86 0.49
CA GLU A 158 -14.81 -7.48 -0.02
C GLU A 158 -14.77 -7.06 -1.52
N ASP A 159 -13.70 -7.35 -2.23
CA ASP A 159 -13.49 -7.00 -3.65
C ASP A 159 -13.56 -5.50 -3.96
N CYS A 160 -13.25 -4.66 -2.99
CA CYS A 160 -13.38 -3.19 -3.06
C CYS A 160 -14.81 -2.73 -3.37
N ALA A 161 -15.81 -3.47 -2.87
CA ALA A 161 -17.22 -3.19 -3.15
C ALA A 161 -17.71 -1.85 -2.58
N ARG A 162 -17.11 -1.40 -1.46
CA ARG A 162 -17.46 -0.11 -0.86
C ARG A 162 -16.78 1.04 -1.57
N PRO A 163 -17.44 2.19 -1.74
CA PRO A 163 -16.83 3.41 -2.25
C PRO A 163 -15.62 3.85 -1.40
N ILE A 164 -14.62 4.42 -2.05
CA ILE A 164 -13.38 4.88 -1.38
C ILE A 164 -13.69 5.88 -0.27
N GLU A 165 -14.66 6.77 -0.49
CA GLU A 165 -15.08 7.79 0.46
C GLU A 165 -15.58 7.17 1.78
N GLN A 166 -16.28 6.03 1.69
CA GLN A 166 -16.72 5.30 2.87
C GLN A 166 -15.56 4.66 3.61
N ILE A 167 -14.57 4.14 2.89
CA ILE A 167 -13.35 3.58 3.51
C ILE A 167 -12.57 4.67 4.23
N ILE A 168 -12.41 5.85 3.61
CA ILE A 168 -11.78 7.01 4.25
C ILE A 168 -12.54 7.38 5.53
N ALA A 169 -13.87 7.44 5.48
CA ALA A 169 -14.69 7.74 6.65
C ALA A 169 -14.55 6.69 7.77
N VAL A 170 -14.37 5.41 7.44
CA VAL A 170 -14.07 4.36 8.42
C VAL A 170 -12.71 4.60 9.06
N MET A 171 -11.66 4.85 8.24
CA MET A 171 -10.32 5.14 8.73
C MET A 171 -10.32 6.34 9.68
N GLN A 172 -10.97 7.44 9.28
CA GLN A 172 -11.09 8.66 10.08
C GLN A 172 -11.78 8.40 11.43
N ARG A 173 -12.84 7.61 11.46
CA ARG A 173 -13.53 7.24 12.71
C ARG A 173 -12.64 6.41 13.63
N CYS A 174 -11.88 5.46 13.08
CA CYS A 174 -10.97 4.63 13.90
C CYS A 174 -9.86 5.46 14.57
N VAL A 175 -9.41 6.54 13.92
CA VAL A 175 -8.36 7.41 14.46
C VAL A 175 -8.96 8.56 15.28
N GLY A 176 -10.09 9.11 14.86
CA GLY A 176 -10.76 10.25 15.52
C GLY A 176 -11.42 9.88 16.86
N CYS A 177 -11.74 8.62 17.11
CA CYS A 177 -12.24 8.19 18.43
C CYS A 177 -11.23 8.37 19.57
N SER A 178 -9.96 8.67 19.28
CA SER A 178 -8.93 8.98 20.28
C SER A 178 -8.93 10.47 20.71
N SER A 179 -9.75 11.32 20.11
CA SER A 179 -9.73 12.79 20.33
C SER A 179 -10.82 13.28 21.29
N ALA A 180 -11.59 12.37 21.90
CA ALA A 180 -12.66 12.71 22.85
C ALA A 180 -12.22 12.40 24.29
N HIS A 181 -11.23 13.15 24.79
CA HIS A 181 -11.01 13.38 26.22
C HIS A 181 -10.25 14.69 26.43
#